data_3ad6329b7ef71e65decb1c50a7097705
#
_entry.id   3ad6329b7ef71e65decb1c50a7097705
#
_cell.length_a   1.000
_cell.length_b   1.000
_cell.length_c   1.000
_cell.angle_alpha   90.00
_cell.angle_beta   90.00
_cell.angle_gamma   90.00
#
_symmetry.space_group_name_H-M   'P 1'
#
loop_
_entity.id
_entity.type
_entity.pdbx_description
1 polymer ?
#
loop_
_entity_poly.entity_id
_entity_poly.type
_entity_poly.pdbx_seq_one_letter_code
_entity_poly.pdbx_strand_id
1 'polypeptide(L)'
;VDISDIPENKRYIAVKKGNLFIPVYKEKKKRIFVENQKNQLVEETSGDHRCYLLNRKAVPVIRDVKQNEEQFSFEIINKNIGNWQRATLYVEDPLEEEKIILGTGSVNQHGEEEKVVISLSLKDEKIIKNLYARRRQVFILYENNEQQKVCALGGEHKVFDKKYYTKERRYRFIIDPEDDFLYFTTLRVKEFLTRSAKKRAFVNRFLYPLLRLLPLKKKWIVFESMWGSKFSCNPRYLYEYIDKNHPDYTCIWSLKDECIPITGNGIRVRRLSWKYLYYMARAKYFVNNVNFADSYEKRKGQIEVQTMHGTPLKTIGLDVPGDFPTKKSEKKYIRKCKRWDYLIVQSKFVADLAPSAFKFENTIMDTGYPRTDILYSSNNEEEMGRLKEKLGLPKDKKVIMYAPT
;
A
#
# COMPACT_ATOMS: atom_id res chain seq x y z
N VAL A 1 19.37 -31.01 9.70
CA VAL A 1 19.47 -30.19 8.47
C VAL A 1 20.67 -29.32 8.65
N ASP A 2 21.66 -29.46 7.76
CA ASP A 2 22.83 -28.59 7.80
C ASP A 2 22.40 -27.20 7.33
N ILE A 3 22.62 -26.21 8.19
CA ILE A 3 22.07 -24.85 8.00
C ILE A 3 23.06 -23.98 7.21
N SER A 4 24.30 -24.47 7.03
CA SER A 4 25.32 -23.79 6.23
C SER A 4 24.95 -23.64 4.76
N ASP A 5 24.08 -24.51 4.25
CA ASP A 5 23.62 -24.52 2.86
C ASP A 5 22.30 -23.74 2.61
N ILE A 6 21.77 -23.07 3.65
CA ILE A 6 20.59 -22.23 3.47
C ILE A 6 21.06 -20.87 2.93
N PRO A 7 20.74 -20.50 1.67
CA PRO A 7 21.03 -19.16 1.17
C PRO A 7 20.39 -18.11 2.08
N GLU A 8 20.97 -16.92 2.09
CA GLU A 8 20.58 -15.76 2.92
C GLU A 8 19.10 -15.32 2.76
N ASN A 9 18.30 -16.04 1.98
CA ASN A 9 16.91 -15.74 1.69
C ASN A 9 15.97 -16.52 2.62
N LYS A 10 14.82 -15.93 2.86
CA LYS A 10 13.69 -16.48 3.61
C LYS A 10 13.26 -17.84 3.04
N ARG A 11 13.27 -18.93 3.82
CA ARG A 11 12.84 -20.26 3.39
C ARG A 11 11.79 -20.85 4.32
N TYR A 12 10.90 -21.66 3.74
CA TYR A 12 9.91 -22.43 4.50
C TYR A 12 10.58 -23.56 5.25
N ILE A 13 10.15 -23.78 6.50
CA ILE A 13 10.36 -25.07 7.14
C ILE A 13 9.28 -26.01 6.59
N ALA A 14 9.72 -27.06 5.92
CA ALA A 14 8.83 -28.09 5.41
C ALA A 14 9.33 -29.45 5.84
N VAL A 15 8.40 -30.33 6.22
CA VAL A 15 8.71 -31.75 6.46
C VAL A 15 8.62 -32.47 5.14
N LYS A 16 9.70 -33.15 4.74
CA LYS A 16 9.73 -33.99 3.56
C LYS A 16 9.05 -35.34 3.87
N LYS A 17 7.97 -35.64 3.18
CA LYS A 17 7.29 -36.93 3.25
C LYS A 17 7.24 -37.53 1.83
N GLY A 18 8.18 -38.44 1.51
CA GLY A 18 8.40 -38.92 0.15
C GLY A 18 8.87 -37.79 -0.77
N ASN A 19 8.18 -37.56 -1.88
CA ASN A 19 8.45 -36.44 -2.81
C ASN A 19 7.64 -35.16 -2.49
N LEU A 20 6.88 -35.15 -1.41
CA LEU A 20 6.03 -34.02 -1.02
C LEU A 20 6.71 -33.23 0.10
N PHE A 21 6.76 -31.91 -0.05
CA PHE A 21 7.17 -30.98 1.00
C PHE A 21 5.93 -30.39 1.66
N ILE A 22 5.71 -30.70 2.93
CA ILE A 22 4.57 -30.19 3.71
C ILE A 22 5.06 -29.01 4.56
N PRO A 23 4.57 -27.78 4.35
CA PRO A 23 4.97 -26.65 5.16
C PRO A 23 4.53 -26.85 6.62
N VAL A 24 5.39 -26.50 7.55
CA VAL A 24 5.08 -26.52 8.96
C VAL A 24 4.34 -25.24 9.32
N TYR A 25 3.16 -25.37 9.92
CA TYR A 25 2.33 -24.26 10.38
C TYR A 25 2.41 -24.13 11.89
N LYS A 26 2.32 -22.91 12.38
CA LYS A 26 2.36 -22.59 13.81
C LYS A 26 0.97 -22.30 14.37
N GLU A 27 0.69 -22.82 15.56
CA GLU A 27 -0.40 -22.33 16.40
C GLU A 27 -0.05 -20.97 17.03
N LYS A 28 -0.88 -19.97 16.74
CA LYS A 28 -0.96 -18.63 17.34
C LYS A 28 0.30 -18.05 18.04
N LYS A 29 0.91 -17.05 17.38
CA LYS A 29 1.72 -15.94 17.98
C LYS A 29 2.85 -16.26 18.99
N LYS A 30 3.48 -17.41 18.98
CA LYS A 30 4.71 -17.65 19.75
C LYS A 30 5.92 -17.67 18.81
N ARG A 31 6.89 -16.78 19.04
CA ARG A 31 8.20 -16.86 18.40
C ARG A 31 8.92 -18.06 18.97
N ILE A 32 9.44 -18.94 18.12
CA ILE A 32 10.29 -20.06 18.52
C ILE A 32 11.69 -19.66 18.07
N PHE A 33 12.62 -19.62 19.03
CA PHE A 33 14.03 -19.39 18.75
C PHE A 33 14.71 -20.77 18.71
N VAL A 34 15.40 -21.02 17.62
CA VAL A 34 16.29 -22.20 17.53
C VAL A 34 17.71 -21.66 17.61
N GLU A 35 18.33 -21.86 18.75
CA GLU A 35 19.76 -21.60 18.90
C GLU A 35 20.58 -22.77 18.34
N ASN A 36 21.41 -22.49 17.36
CA ASN A 36 22.48 -23.36 16.97
C ASN A 36 23.80 -22.66 17.34
N GLN A 37 24.82 -23.44 17.77
CA GLN A 37 26.12 -22.95 18.28
C GLN A 37 26.85 -21.96 17.34
N LYS A 38 26.46 -21.86 16.08
CA LYS A 38 27.06 -20.97 15.09
C LYS A 38 26.15 -19.86 14.53
N ASN A 39 24.81 -20.00 14.58
CA ASN A 39 23.89 -19.05 14.00
C ASN A 39 22.59 -18.98 14.82
N GLN A 40 22.16 -17.79 15.20
CA GLN A 40 20.81 -17.59 15.73
C GLN A 40 19.80 -17.62 14.56
N LEU A 41 18.96 -18.63 14.58
CA LEU A 41 17.84 -18.75 13.65
C LEU A 41 16.60 -18.25 14.34
N VAL A 42 15.90 -17.38 13.69
CA VAL A 42 14.59 -16.92 14.16
C VAL A 42 13.52 -17.47 13.25
N GLU A 43 12.65 -18.22 13.85
CA GLU A 43 11.43 -18.67 13.21
C GLU A 43 10.41 -17.54 13.24
N GLU A 44 9.89 -17.18 12.09
CA GLU A 44 8.88 -16.16 11.96
C GLU A 44 7.64 -16.72 11.29
N THR A 45 6.47 -16.39 11.85
CA THR A 45 5.20 -16.62 11.19
C THR A 45 4.81 -15.38 10.41
N SER A 46 4.67 -15.51 9.11
CA SER A 46 3.95 -14.52 8.30
C SER A 46 2.43 -14.59 8.64
N GLY A 47 1.68 -13.60 8.20
CA GLY A 47 0.22 -13.58 8.41
C GLY A 47 -0.53 -14.82 7.88
N ASP A 48 0.12 -15.68 7.11
CA ASP A 48 -0.35 -16.98 6.65
C ASP A 48 0.02 -18.14 7.59
N HIS A 49 0.60 -17.85 8.75
CA HIS A 49 1.04 -18.81 9.77
C HIS A 49 2.13 -19.81 9.34
N ARG A 50 2.86 -19.53 8.24
CA ARG A 50 3.99 -20.36 7.83
C ARG A 50 5.24 -19.99 8.62
N CYS A 51 6.06 -21.01 8.92
CA CYS A 51 7.34 -20.83 9.60
C CYS A 51 8.44 -20.59 8.58
N TYR A 52 9.27 -19.59 8.85
CA TYR A 52 10.42 -19.24 8.02
C TYR A 52 11.68 -19.27 8.88
N LEU A 53 12.78 -19.77 8.34
CA LEU A 53 14.10 -19.65 8.95
C LEU A 53 14.77 -18.39 8.40
N LEU A 54 15.16 -17.50 9.30
CA LEU A 54 15.90 -16.28 8.98
C LEU A 54 17.31 -16.37 9.59
N ASN A 55 18.34 -16.25 8.77
CA ASN A 55 19.69 -16.08 9.26
C ASN A 55 19.91 -14.61 9.65
N ARG A 56 19.84 -14.29 10.96
CA ARG A 56 19.92 -12.92 11.47
C ARG A 56 21.32 -12.39 11.70
N LYS A 57 22.33 -13.24 11.74
CA LYS A 57 23.73 -12.74 11.87
C LYS A 57 24.16 -11.90 10.66
N ALA A 58 23.44 -12.02 9.54
CA ALA A 58 23.76 -11.35 8.29
C ALA A 58 22.97 -10.07 8.03
N VAL A 59 22.05 -9.66 8.91
CA VAL A 59 21.19 -8.49 8.67
C VAL A 59 21.75 -7.27 9.38
N PRO A 60 22.04 -6.17 8.65
CA PRO A 60 22.42 -4.90 9.26
C PRO A 60 21.28 -4.35 10.12
N VAL A 61 21.63 -3.74 11.23
CA VAL A 61 20.67 -3.30 12.25
C VAL A 61 20.61 -1.79 12.33
N ILE A 62 19.39 -1.23 12.34
CA ILE A 62 19.20 0.18 12.64
C ILE A 62 19.31 0.44 14.14
N ARG A 63 20.27 1.27 14.55
CA ARG A 63 20.48 1.69 15.94
C ARG A 63 19.62 2.90 16.29
N ASP A 64 19.67 3.91 15.46
CA ASP A 64 18.92 5.13 15.70
C ASP A 64 18.59 5.87 14.40
N VAL A 65 17.53 6.67 14.47
CA VAL A 65 17.18 7.67 13.47
C VAL A 65 17.01 8.99 14.21
N LYS A 66 17.73 10.01 13.79
CA LYS A 66 17.63 11.37 14.35
C LYS A 66 17.12 12.31 13.27
N GLN A 67 16.36 13.30 13.68
CA GLN A 67 15.92 14.41 12.82
C GLN A 67 16.49 15.70 13.35
N ASN A 68 17.10 16.49 12.48
CA ASN A 68 17.21 17.94 12.65
C ASN A 68 16.26 18.65 11.67
N GLU A 69 16.29 19.99 11.60
CA GLU A 69 15.37 20.74 10.74
C GLU A 69 15.49 20.43 9.24
N GLU A 70 16.63 19.96 8.80
CA GLU A 70 16.99 19.82 7.38
C GLU A 70 17.20 18.40 6.90
N GLN A 71 17.43 17.45 7.83
CA GLN A 71 17.78 16.08 7.44
C GLN A 71 17.41 15.03 8.50
N PHE A 72 17.27 13.78 8.03
CA PHE A 72 17.37 12.58 8.87
C PHE A 72 18.79 12.05 8.84
N SER A 73 19.26 11.56 9.98
CA SER A 73 20.52 10.82 10.11
C SER A 73 20.21 9.41 10.63
N PHE A 74 20.67 8.42 9.89
CA PHE A 74 20.49 6.99 10.19
C PHE A 74 21.80 6.42 10.69
N GLU A 75 21.79 5.81 11.86
CA GLU A 75 22.91 5.07 12.42
C GLU A 75 22.65 3.57 12.29
N ILE A 76 23.50 2.89 11.50
CA ILE A 76 23.33 1.48 11.13
C ILE A 76 24.58 0.72 11.54
N ILE A 77 24.40 -0.46 12.10
CA ILE A 77 25.48 -1.38 12.48
C ILE A 77 25.37 -2.66 11.67
N ASN A 78 26.47 -3.07 11.10
CA ASN A 78 26.63 -4.36 10.43
C ASN A 78 27.63 -5.21 11.22
N LYS A 79 27.17 -6.36 11.73
CA LYS A 79 28.02 -7.33 12.45
C LYS A 79 28.72 -8.31 11.50
N ASN A 80 28.41 -8.22 10.21
CA ASN A 80 28.98 -9.07 9.18
C ASN A 80 30.02 -8.28 8.39
N ILE A 81 31.25 -8.27 8.90
CA ILE A 81 32.35 -7.49 8.33
C ILE A 81 32.65 -7.99 6.92
N GLY A 82 32.47 -7.11 5.93
CA GLY A 82 32.70 -7.40 4.52
C GLY A 82 33.70 -6.46 3.85
N ASN A 83 34.44 -5.66 4.64
CA ASN A 83 35.35 -4.63 4.14
C ASN A 83 34.69 -3.68 3.13
N TRP A 84 33.46 -3.29 3.46
CA TRP A 84 32.67 -2.39 2.63
C TRP A 84 33.21 -0.95 2.73
N GLN A 85 33.21 -0.23 1.62
CA GLN A 85 33.66 1.16 1.55
C GLN A 85 32.51 2.15 1.59
N ARG A 86 31.40 1.79 0.94
CA ARG A 86 30.24 2.65 0.76
C ARG A 86 28.94 1.92 1.07
N ALA A 87 27.99 2.64 1.59
CA ALA A 87 26.63 2.11 1.80
C ALA A 87 25.60 3.10 1.28
N THR A 88 24.60 2.60 0.57
CA THR A 88 23.48 3.38 0.02
C THR A 88 22.19 2.89 0.64
N LEU A 89 21.47 3.77 1.34
CA LEU A 89 20.16 3.50 1.93
C LEU A 89 19.09 3.84 0.89
N TYR A 90 18.17 2.93 0.65
CA TYR A 90 17.06 3.14 -0.26
C TYR A 90 15.78 2.47 0.22
N VAL A 91 14.67 2.90 -0.33
CA VAL A 91 13.37 2.24 -0.19
C VAL A 91 12.91 1.73 -1.55
N GLU A 92 12.28 0.57 -1.55
CA GLU A 92 11.75 -0.04 -2.76
C GLU A 92 10.24 -0.04 -2.71
N ASP A 93 9.63 0.32 -3.82
CA ASP A 93 8.22 0.12 -4.04
C ASP A 93 8.03 -1.21 -4.79
N PRO A 94 7.50 -2.25 -4.14
CA PRO A 94 7.37 -3.56 -4.75
C PRO A 94 6.44 -3.59 -5.98
N LEU A 95 5.69 -2.51 -6.23
CA LEU A 95 4.78 -2.42 -7.37
C LEU A 95 5.32 -1.61 -8.54
N GLU A 96 6.32 -0.74 -8.30
CA GLU A 96 6.84 0.18 -9.32
C GLU A 96 8.29 -0.14 -9.71
N GLU A 97 8.92 -1.15 -9.08
CA GLU A 97 10.33 -1.53 -9.28
C GLU A 97 11.31 -0.33 -9.14
N GLU A 98 10.83 0.80 -8.65
CA GLU A 98 11.62 2.01 -8.52
C GLU A 98 12.30 2.06 -7.16
N LYS A 99 13.62 2.14 -7.17
CA LYS A 99 14.43 2.35 -5.98
C LYS A 99 14.56 3.84 -5.71
N ILE A 100 14.04 4.29 -4.57
CA ILE A 100 14.19 5.68 -4.13
C ILE A 100 15.36 5.73 -3.16
N ILE A 101 16.48 6.30 -3.59
CA ILE A 101 17.67 6.46 -2.75
C ILE A 101 17.37 7.51 -1.69
N LEU A 102 17.58 7.12 -0.42
CA LEU A 102 17.44 8.01 0.73
C LEU A 102 18.74 8.74 1.06
N GLY A 103 19.86 8.10 0.79
CA GLY A 103 21.18 8.71 1.01
C GLY A 103 22.31 7.70 0.89
N THR A 104 23.53 8.20 0.92
CA THR A 104 24.77 7.40 0.89
C THR A 104 25.68 7.81 2.03
N GLY A 105 26.51 6.88 2.49
CA GLY A 105 27.51 7.10 3.54
C GLY A 105 28.71 6.19 3.38
N SER A 106 29.81 6.56 4.03
CA SER A 106 31.00 5.73 4.14
C SER A 106 30.82 4.67 5.25
N VAL A 107 31.39 3.51 5.04
CA VAL A 107 31.42 2.44 6.05
C VAL A 107 32.70 2.59 6.88
N ASN A 108 32.54 2.69 8.20
CA ASN A 108 33.66 2.82 9.12
C ASN A 108 33.73 1.55 9.97
N GLN A 109 34.92 0.98 10.07
CA GLN A 109 35.13 -0.21 10.88
C GLN A 109 35.39 0.18 12.35
N HIS A 110 34.67 -0.45 13.28
CA HIS A 110 34.83 -0.30 14.73
C HIS A 110 34.92 -1.69 15.39
N GLY A 111 36.11 -2.19 15.54
CA GLY A 111 36.36 -3.53 16.11
C GLY A 111 35.73 -4.63 15.26
N GLU A 112 34.80 -5.38 15.84
CA GLU A 112 34.06 -6.47 15.17
C GLU A 112 32.77 -6.01 14.48
N GLU A 113 32.50 -4.70 14.41
CA GLU A 113 31.29 -4.15 13.80
C GLU A 113 31.66 -3.08 12.75
N GLU A 114 30.89 -3.02 11.67
CA GLU A 114 30.92 -1.91 10.72
C GLU A 114 29.82 -0.93 11.07
N LYS A 115 30.17 0.34 11.15
CA LYS A 115 29.24 1.44 11.43
C LYS A 115 29.05 2.31 10.21
N VAL A 116 27.79 2.61 9.88
CA VAL A 116 27.42 3.49 8.78
C VAL A 116 26.54 4.61 9.31
N VAL A 117 26.84 5.83 8.92
CA VAL A 117 25.97 6.99 9.14
C VAL A 117 25.53 7.53 7.78
N ILE A 118 24.21 7.56 7.55
CA ILE A 118 23.63 8.01 6.29
C ILE A 118 22.68 9.17 6.59
N SER A 119 22.77 10.23 5.77
CA SER A 119 21.90 11.41 5.91
C SER A 119 20.96 11.55 4.72
N LEU A 120 19.68 11.76 4.99
CA LEU A 120 18.64 12.08 4.01
C LEU A 120 18.27 13.56 4.14
N SER A 121 18.49 14.34 3.09
CA SER A 121 18.07 15.75 3.07
C SER A 121 16.55 15.87 2.89
N LEU A 122 15.92 16.64 3.79
CA LEU A 122 14.49 17.00 3.69
C LEU A 122 14.23 18.16 2.72
N LYS A 123 15.29 18.76 2.16
CA LYS A 123 15.20 19.80 1.13
C LYS A 123 15.18 19.24 -0.28
N ASP A 124 15.52 17.97 -0.48
CA ASP A 124 15.48 17.35 -1.80
C ASP A 124 14.03 17.10 -2.23
N GLU A 125 13.49 18.05 -3.00
CA GLU A 125 12.11 17.96 -3.49
C GLU A 125 11.86 16.73 -4.36
N LYS A 126 12.86 16.23 -5.10
CA LYS A 126 12.70 15.04 -5.95
C LYS A 126 12.46 13.81 -5.08
N ILE A 127 13.30 13.62 -4.05
CA ILE A 127 13.14 12.52 -3.11
C ILE A 127 11.81 12.65 -2.37
N ILE A 128 11.52 13.84 -1.83
CA ILE A 128 10.31 14.06 -1.01
C ILE A 128 9.01 13.90 -1.82
N LYS A 129 8.98 14.30 -3.09
CA LYS A 129 7.82 14.09 -3.96
C LYS A 129 7.59 12.61 -4.27
N ASN A 130 8.65 11.83 -4.43
CA ASN A 130 8.56 10.39 -4.67
C ASN A 130 8.24 9.59 -3.42
N LEU A 131 8.48 10.15 -2.22
CA LEU A 131 8.09 9.56 -0.94
C LEU A 131 6.63 9.88 -0.56
N TYR A 132 5.68 9.62 -1.45
CA TYR A 132 4.26 9.80 -1.15
C TYR A 132 3.72 8.76 -0.14
N ALA A 133 2.51 8.97 0.36
CA ALA A 133 1.88 8.19 1.44
C ALA A 133 1.80 6.69 1.16
N ARG A 134 2.85 5.97 1.51
CA ARG A 134 3.00 4.52 1.34
C ARG A 134 3.93 3.94 2.41
N ARG A 135 3.73 2.67 2.74
CA ARG A 135 4.67 1.89 3.54
C ARG A 135 5.65 1.21 2.59
N ARG A 136 6.94 1.42 2.80
CA ARG A 136 8.03 0.84 2.03
C ARG A 136 9.02 0.15 2.95
N GLN A 137 9.55 -0.96 2.53
CA GLN A 137 10.66 -1.61 3.22
C GLN A 137 11.96 -0.84 2.95
N VAL A 138 12.83 -0.77 3.95
CA VAL A 138 14.11 -0.06 3.85
C VAL A 138 15.22 -1.08 3.62
N PHE A 139 16.05 -0.81 2.61
CA PHE A 139 17.18 -1.63 2.23
C PHE A 139 18.47 -0.83 2.29
N ILE A 140 19.58 -1.53 2.45
CA ILE A 140 20.92 -0.99 2.35
C ILE A 140 21.71 -1.78 1.31
N LEU A 141 22.37 -1.07 0.41
CA LEU A 141 23.32 -1.60 -0.56
C LEU A 141 24.70 -1.26 -0.07
N TYR A 142 25.50 -2.28 0.21
CA TYR A 142 26.91 -2.17 0.50
C TYR A 142 27.74 -2.37 -0.77
N GLU A 143 28.80 -1.60 -0.91
CA GLU A 143 29.67 -1.63 -2.10
C GLU A 143 31.15 -1.52 -1.68
N ASN A 144 32.01 -2.26 -2.36
CA ASN A 144 33.45 -2.08 -2.43
C ASN A 144 33.90 -2.23 -3.89
N ASN A 145 35.21 -2.22 -4.15
CA ASN A 145 35.75 -2.28 -5.52
C ASN A 145 35.45 -3.60 -6.24
N GLU A 146 35.07 -4.64 -5.54
CA GLU A 146 34.94 -6.00 -6.09
C GLU A 146 33.51 -6.54 -6.02
N GLN A 147 32.73 -6.10 -5.04
CA GLN A 147 31.43 -6.71 -4.72
C GLN A 147 30.35 -5.71 -4.33
N GLN A 148 29.11 -6.11 -4.53
CA GLN A 148 27.93 -5.42 -4.04
C GLN A 148 27.05 -6.40 -3.23
N LYS A 149 26.49 -5.94 -2.11
CA LYS A 149 25.57 -6.73 -1.28
C LYS A 149 24.35 -5.91 -0.88
N VAL A 150 23.17 -6.42 -1.17
CA VAL A 150 21.89 -5.83 -0.75
C VAL A 150 21.36 -6.56 0.48
N CYS A 151 20.99 -5.80 1.50
CA CYS A 151 20.40 -6.32 2.73
C CYS A 151 19.16 -5.51 3.11
N ALA A 152 18.14 -6.18 3.67
CA ALA A 152 17.08 -5.47 4.39
C ALA A 152 17.61 -5.03 5.76
N LEU A 153 17.12 -3.88 6.28
CA LEU A 153 17.49 -3.43 7.62
C LEU A 153 16.60 -4.10 8.68
N GLY A 154 17.19 -4.64 9.72
CA GLY A 154 16.51 -5.26 10.85
C GLY A 154 16.59 -4.45 12.14
N GLY A 155 15.95 -4.93 13.21
CA GLY A 155 15.81 -4.25 14.49
C GLY A 155 16.35 -4.94 15.73
N GLU A 156 16.97 -6.07 15.65
CA GLU A 156 17.42 -6.87 16.82
C GLU A 156 16.29 -7.11 17.85
N HIS A 157 15.04 -7.33 17.39
CA HIS A 157 13.87 -7.53 18.25
C HIS A 157 13.50 -6.34 19.17
N LYS A 158 14.08 -5.19 18.97
CA LYS A 158 13.74 -4.00 19.74
C LYS A 158 12.50 -3.34 19.15
N VAL A 159 11.63 -2.84 20.04
CA VAL A 159 10.53 -2.00 19.63
C VAL A 159 11.09 -0.67 19.13
N PHE A 160 10.99 -0.47 17.83
CA PHE A 160 11.43 0.77 17.18
C PHE A 160 10.25 1.39 16.45
N ASP A 161 9.75 2.52 16.92
CA ASP A 161 8.67 3.30 16.30
C ASP A 161 8.98 4.79 16.51
N LYS A 162 9.67 5.38 15.55
CA LYS A 162 10.05 6.79 15.57
C LYS A 162 9.16 7.60 14.64
N LYS A 163 8.62 8.70 15.15
CA LYS A 163 7.74 9.60 14.40
C LYS A 163 8.33 10.99 14.37
N TYR A 164 8.46 11.52 13.17
CA TYR A 164 9.01 12.85 12.92
C TYR A 164 8.02 13.70 12.15
N TYR A 165 8.10 15.00 12.30
CA TYR A 165 7.15 15.93 11.71
C TYR A 165 7.88 17.08 11.03
N THR A 166 7.41 17.44 9.85
CA THR A 166 7.66 18.71 9.20
C THR A 166 6.34 19.49 9.11
N LYS A 167 6.38 20.71 8.58
CA LYS A 167 5.14 21.49 8.33
C LYS A 167 4.16 20.74 7.42
N GLU A 168 4.68 19.96 6.48
CA GLU A 168 3.88 19.31 5.44
C GLU A 168 3.69 17.82 5.64
N ARG A 169 4.65 17.12 6.24
CA ARG A 169 4.67 15.66 6.31
C ARG A 169 4.95 15.14 7.71
N ARG A 170 4.40 13.94 7.97
CA ARG A 170 4.79 13.07 9.06
C ARG A 170 5.55 11.89 8.46
N TYR A 171 6.69 11.60 9.03
CA TYR A 171 7.52 10.45 8.72
C TYR A 171 7.46 9.46 9.87
N ARG A 172 7.42 8.19 9.57
CA ARG A 172 7.45 7.13 10.57
C ARG A 172 8.39 6.04 10.11
N PHE A 173 9.33 5.72 10.98
CA PHE A 173 10.21 4.58 10.85
C PHE A 173 9.79 3.55 11.89
N ILE A 174 9.40 2.37 11.46
CA ILE A 174 8.90 1.31 12.34
C ILE A 174 9.54 -0.01 11.97
N ILE A 175 10.02 -0.72 12.98
CA ILE A 175 10.34 -2.13 12.83
C ILE A 175 9.06 -2.91 13.02
N ASP A 176 8.71 -3.69 12.01
CA ASP A 176 7.54 -4.54 12.07
C ASP A 176 7.80 -5.69 13.04
N PRO A 177 6.93 -5.90 14.04
CA PRO A 177 7.11 -6.99 14.99
C PRO A 177 6.93 -8.39 14.38
N GLU A 178 6.33 -8.49 13.18
CA GLU A 178 6.13 -9.77 12.51
C GLU A 178 7.36 -10.23 11.74
N ASP A 179 8.04 -9.34 11.01
CA ASP A 179 9.20 -9.69 10.17
C ASP A 179 10.53 -9.05 10.63
N ASP A 180 10.49 -8.22 11.68
CA ASP A 180 11.62 -7.51 12.27
C ASP A 180 12.44 -6.66 11.29
N PHE A 181 11.83 -6.25 10.17
CA PHE A 181 12.44 -5.34 9.23
C PHE A 181 11.98 -3.91 9.44
N LEU A 182 12.85 -2.99 9.03
CA LEU A 182 12.57 -1.56 9.08
C LEU A 182 11.66 -1.15 7.91
N TYR A 183 10.56 -0.52 8.26
CA TYR A 183 9.65 0.11 7.31
C TYR A 183 9.61 1.61 7.49
N PHE A 184 9.50 2.27 6.36
CA PHE A 184 9.34 3.71 6.27
C PHE A 184 7.95 4.06 5.73
N THR A 185 7.30 5.01 6.37
CA THR A 185 5.98 5.50 5.94
C THR A 185 5.96 7.02 5.99
N THR A 186 5.45 7.64 4.95
CA THR A 186 5.18 9.07 4.94
C THR A 186 3.68 9.34 4.87
N LEU A 187 3.23 10.42 5.51
CA LEU A 187 1.86 10.90 5.42
C LEU A 187 1.86 12.42 5.42
N ARG A 188 1.06 13.05 4.57
CA ARG A 188 0.86 14.49 4.66
C ARG A 188 0.17 14.90 5.97
N VAL A 189 0.62 15.97 6.57
CA VAL A 189 -0.03 16.57 7.74
C VAL A 189 -1.40 17.10 7.29
N LYS A 190 -2.44 16.85 8.10
CA LYS A 190 -3.79 17.33 7.81
C LYS A 190 -3.84 18.85 7.71
N GLU A 191 -4.62 19.37 6.78
CA GLU A 191 -4.87 20.81 6.65
C GLU A 191 -5.46 21.40 7.92
N PHE A 192 -5.21 22.69 8.12
CA PHE A 192 -5.67 23.42 9.31
C PHE A 192 -7.16 23.21 9.61
N LEU A 193 -8.02 23.32 8.59
CA LEU A 193 -9.47 23.15 8.74
C LEU A 193 -9.92 21.74 9.10
N THR A 194 -9.11 20.73 8.81
CA THR A 194 -9.45 19.31 9.06
C THR A 194 -8.56 18.64 10.10
N ARG A 195 -7.64 19.39 10.71
CA ARG A 195 -6.61 18.87 11.63
C ARG A 195 -7.20 18.27 12.91
N SER A 196 -8.19 18.92 13.51
CA SER A 196 -8.83 18.46 14.75
C SER A 196 -10.26 17.95 14.52
N ALA A 197 -10.76 17.13 15.46
CA ALA A 197 -12.14 16.63 15.41
C ALA A 197 -13.17 17.78 15.44
N LYS A 198 -12.95 18.81 16.28
CA LYS A 198 -13.82 19.99 16.38
C LYS A 198 -13.87 20.77 15.06
N LYS A 199 -12.71 21.01 14.43
CA LYS A 199 -12.66 21.70 13.12
C LYS A 199 -13.34 20.89 12.03
N ARG A 200 -13.15 19.57 11.98
CA ARG A 200 -13.86 18.70 11.04
C ARG A 200 -15.37 18.76 11.24
N ALA A 201 -15.82 18.72 12.49
CA ALA A 201 -17.25 18.84 12.80
C ALA A 201 -17.83 20.17 12.31
N PHE A 202 -17.12 21.28 12.55
CA PHE A 202 -17.49 22.61 12.05
C PHE A 202 -17.57 22.64 10.50
N VAL A 203 -16.52 22.16 9.84
CA VAL A 203 -16.48 22.11 8.37
C VAL A 203 -17.65 21.28 7.82
N ASN A 204 -17.91 20.09 8.38
CA ASN A 204 -18.98 19.23 7.91
C ASN A 204 -20.37 19.78 8.24
N ARG A 205 -20.53 20.51 9.35
CA ARG A 205 -21.83 21.04 9.80
C ARG A 205 -22.21 22.33 9.11
N PHE A 206 -21.21 23.18 8.77
CA PHE A 206 -21.48 24.54 8.26
C PHE A 206 -20.92 24.73 6.84
N LEU A 207 -19.64 24.50 6.65
CA LEU A 207 -18.97 24.84 5.39
C LEU A 207 -19.37 23.93 4.22
N TYR A 208 -19.41 22.61 4.46
CA TYR A 208 -19.77 21.66 3.41
C TYR A 208 -21.22 21.82 2.93
N PRO A 209 -22.24 22.01 3.80
CA PRO A 209 -23.59 22.35 3.38
C PRO A 209 -23.67 23.62 2.51
N LEU A 210 -22.91 24.68 2.85
CA LEU A 210 -22.84 25.89 2.03
C LEU A 210 -22.29 25.61 0.62
N LEU A 211 -21.23 24.82 0.53
CA LEU A 211 -20.67 24.40 -0.77
C LEU A 211 -21.68 23.61 -1.62
N ARG A 212 -22.56 22.87 -0.98
CA ARG A 212 -23.61 22.10 -1.65
C ARG A 212 -24.74 22.97 -2.23
N LEU A 213 -24.82 24.26 -1.89
CA LEU A 213 -25.74 25.21 -2.54
C LEU A 213 -25.25 25.62 -3.93
N LEU A 214 -23.97 25.50 -4.21
CA LEU A 214 -23.41 25.81 -5.51
C LEU A 214 -23.93 24.82 -6.58
N PRO A 215 -24.13 25.29 -7.86
CA PRO A 215 -24.64 24.45 -8.93
C PRO A 215 -23.75 23.26 -9.23
N LEU A 216 -24.35 22.12 -9.58
CA LEU A 216 -23.64 20.92 -10.02
C LEU A 216 -22.89 21.17 -11.33
N LYS A 217 -21.71 20.64 -11.42
CA LYS A 217 -20.90 20.58 -12.65
C LYS A 217 -21.19 19.26 -13.37
N LYS A 218 -21.96 19.31 -14.44
CA LYS A 218 -22.50 18.14 -15.15
C LYS A 218 -21.43 17.19 -15.72
N LYS A 219 -20.23 17.70 -16.01
CA LYS A 219 -19.09 16.95 -16.59
C LYS A 219 -17.96 16.69 -15.60
N TRP A 220 -18.19 16.85 -14.31
CA TRP A 220 -17.20 16.53 -13.28
C TRP A 220 -17.43 15.14 -12.73
N ILE A 221 -16.34 14.35 -12.67
CA ILE A 221 -16.31 12.98 -12.13
C ILE A 221 -15.24 12.91 -11.05
N VAL A 222 -15.63 12.50 -9.85
CA VAL A 222 -14.67 12.23 -8.76
C VAL A 222 -14.41 10.75 -8.67
N PHE A 223 -13.15 10.37 -8.79
CA PHE A 223 -12.65 9.01 -8.63
C PHE A 223 -11.96 8.84 -7.29
N GLU A 224 -12.18 7.70 -6.65
CA GLU A 224 -11.43 7.29 -5.45
C GLU A 224 -11.23 5.77 -5.48
N SER A 225 -10.01 5.29 -5.21
CA SER A 225 -9.71 3.88 -5.08
C SER A 225 -9.05 3.60 -3.73
N MET A 226 -9.44 2.50 -3.07
CA MET A 226 -8.87 2.05 -1.79
C MET A 226 -8.72 3.19 -0.77
N TRP A 227 -9.82 3.94 -0.54
CA TRP A 227 -9.86 5.12 0.35
C TRP A 227 -8.80 6.18 0.02
N GLY A 228 -8.50 6.34 -1.26
CA GLY A 228 -7.50 7.30 -1.77
C GLY A 228 -6.04 6.87 -1.56
N SER A 229 -5.79 5.62 -1.19
CA SER A 229 -4.41 5.16 -0.96
C SER A 229 -3.66 4.78 -2.22
N LYS A 230 -4.37 4.52 -3.31
CA LYS A 230 -3.79 4.04 -4.57
C LYS A 230 -4.52 4.61 -5.78
N PHE A 231 -3.78 4.84 -6.86
CA PHE A 231 -4.31 5.00 -8.21
C PHE A 231 -4.36 3.62 -8.86
N SER A 232 -5.50 2.91 -8.74
CA SER A 232 -5.54 1.49 -9.13
C SER A 232 -6.97 0.97 -9.29
N CYS A 233 -7.09 -0.29 -9.68
CA CYS A 233 -8.31 -1.07 -9.71
C CYS A 233 -9.35 -0.50 -10.71
N ASN A 234 -10.61 -0.91 -10.61
CA ASN A 234 -11.68 -0.52 -11.53
C ASN A 234 -11.81 1.00 -11.75
N PRO A 235 -11.73 1.86 -10.71
CA PRO A 235 -11.79 3.31 -10.93
C PRO A 235 -10.68 3.84 -11.84
N ARG A 236 -9.46 3.26 -11.78
CA ARG A 236 -8.35 3.66 -12.66
C ARG A 236 -8.67 3.37 -14.12
N TYR A 237 -9.09 2.17 -14.45
CA TYR A 237 -9.36 1.80 -15.85
C TYR A 237 -10.54 2.58 -16.44
N LEU A 238 -11.59 2.83 -15.66
CA LEU A 238 -12.68 3.73 -16.07
C LEU A 238 -12.18 5.16 -16.30
N TYR A 239 -11.32 5.67 -15.42
CA TYR A 239 -10.73 6.99 -15.58
C TYR A 239 -9.88 7.07 -16.85
N GLU A 240 -8.98 6.12 -17.07
CA GLU A 240 -8.09 6.10 -18.25
C GLU A 240 -8.90 6.05 -19.54
N TYR A 241 -10.00 5.30 -19.57
CA TYR A 241 -10.92 5.27 -20.70
C TYR A 241 -11.59 6.63 -20.92
N ILE A 242 -12.10 7.25 -19.85
CA ILE A 242 -12.82 8.54 -19.93
C ILE A 242 -11.85 9.67 -20.30
N ASP A 243 -10.67 9.73 -19.69
CA ASP A 243 -9.67 10.76 -19.97
C ASP A 243 -9.23 10.73 -21.44
N LYS A 244 -9.10 9.52 -22.02
CA LYS A 244 -8.72 9.31 -23.41
C LYS A 244 -9.87 9.62 -24.40
N ASN A 245 -11.08 9.12 -24.14
CA ASN A 245 -12.16 9.11 -25.12
C ASN A 245 -13.20 10.23 -24.91
N HIS A 246 -13.22 10.85 -23.74
CA HIS A 246 -14.17 11.89 -23.36
C HIS A 246 -13.46 13.10 -22.70
N PRO A 247 -12.56 13.79 -23.42
CA PRO A 247 -11.72 14.87 -22.87
C PRO A 247 -12.51 16.09 -22.41
N ASP A 248 -13.79 16.16 -22.73
CA ASP A 248 -14.75 17.17 -22.26
C ASP A 248 -15.19 16.97 -20.81
N TYR A 249 -14.89 15.81 -20.20
CA TYR A 249 -15.10 15.57 -18.79
C TYR A 249 -13.87 15.98 -17.97
N THR A 250 -14.14 16.59 -16.82
CA THR A 250 -13.08 16.90 -15.83
C THR A 250 -13.03 15.77 -14.82
N CYS A 251 -11.95 15.01 -14.84
CA CYS A 251 -11.71 13.90 -13.92
C CYS A 251 -10.92 14.37 -12.70
N ILE A 252 -11.41 14.08 -11.50
CA ILE A 252 -10.81 14.47 -10.22
C ILE A 252 -10.47 13.22 -9.41
N TRP A 253 -9.21 13.05 -9.06
CA TRP A 253 -8.74 11.94 -8.24
C TRP A 253 -8.58 12.34 -6.77
N SER A 254 -9.37 11.70 -5.90
CA SER A 254 -9.27 11.81 -4.45
C SER A 254 -8.18 10.88 -3.93
N LEU A 255 -7.09 11.43 -3.43
CA LEU A 255 -5.91 10.72 -2.97
C LEU A 255 -5.54 11.11 -1.53
N LYS A 256 -5.00 10.18 -0.75
CA LYS A 256 -4.43 10.49 0.58
C LYS A 256 -3.23 11.43 0.49
N ASP A 257 -2.50 11.33 -0.60
CA ASP A 257 -1.38 12.21 -0.93
C ASP A 257 -1.45 12.58 -2.41
N GLU A 258 -1.41 13.87 -2.71
CA GLU A 258 -1.45 14.40 -4.09
C GLU A 258 -0.20 14.05 -4.90
N CYS A 259 0.88 13.60 -4.22
CA CYS A 259 2.09 13.13 -4.89
C CYS A 259 1.96 11.72 -5.47
N ILE A 260 0.91 10.96 -5.11
CA ILE A 260 0.63 9.67 -5.75
C ILE A 260 0.49 9.92 -7.25
N PRO A 261 1.32 9.26 -8.10
CA PRO A 261 1.27 9.46 -9.53
C PRO A 261 -0.05 8.95 -10.09
N ILE A 262 -0.57 9.68 -11.08
CA ILE A 262 -1.69 9.24 -11.91
C ILE A 262 -1.30 9.45 -13.38
N THR A 263 -1.84 8.64 -14.27
CA THR A 263 -1.73 8.83 -15.72
C THR A 263 -2.69 9.92 -16.18
N GLY A 264 -2.47 10.47 -17.38
CA GLY A 264 -3.39 11.41 -18.02
C GLY A 264 -3.52 12.78 -17.34
N ASN A 265 -4.65 13.46 -17.58
CA ASN A 265 -4.87 14.88 -17.24
C ASN A 265 -5.68 15.11 -15.97
N GLY A 266 -5.95 14.08 -15.18
CA GLY A 266 -6.80 14.18 -13.99
C GLY A 266 -6.27 15.14 -12.92
N ILE A 267 -7.18 15.86 -12.30
CA ILE A 267 -6.88 16.77 -11.19
C ILE A 267 -6.70 15.97 -9.91
N ARG A 268 -5.51 15.99 -9.33
CA ARG A 268 -5.24 15.35 -8.04
C ARG A 268 -5.70 16.23 -6.89
N VAL A 269 -6.50 15.67 -5.99
CA VAL A 269 -6.94 16.37 -4.79
C VAL A 269 -6.69 15.52 -3.55
N ARG A 270 -6.19 16.15 -2.50
CA ARG A 270 -5.99 15.45 -1.24
C ARG A 270 -7.33 15.14 -0.58
N ARG A 271 -7.54 13.86 -0.27
CA ARG A 271 -8.72 13.36 0.42
C ARG A 271 -8.96 14.12 1.73
N LEU A 272 -10.20 14.53 1.97
CA LEU A 272 -10.63 15.33 3.12
C LEU A 272 -10.00 16.74 3.19
N SER A 273 -9.40 17.24 2.12
CA SER A 273 -8.97 18.64 2.04
C SER A 273 -10.14 19.57 1.73
N TRP A 274 -9.90 20.87 1.82
CA TRP A 274 -10.84 21.89 1.35
C TRP A 274 -11.22 21.69 -0.12
N LYS A 275 -10.26 21.49 -1.01
CA LYS A 275 -10.49 21.21 -2.43
C LYS A 275 -11.33 19.96 -2.64
N TYR A 276 -11.06 18.88 -1.88
CA TYR A 276 -11.87 17.66 -1.91
C TYR A 276 -13.35 17.97 -1.61
N LEU A 277 -13.64 18.71 -0.54
CA LEU A 277 -15.00 19.04 -0.17
C LEU A 277 -15.70 19.87 -1.27
N TYR A 278 -14.99 20.80 -1.89
CA TYR A 278 -15.50 21.57 -3.01
C TYR A 278 -15.89 20.69 -4.21
N TYR A 279 -15.02 19.75 -4.60
CA TYR A 279 -15.33 18.83 -5.70
C TYR A 279 -16.46 17.87 -5.33
N MET A 280 -16.45 17.30 -4.11
CA MET A 280 -17.51 16.43 -3.63
C MET A 280 -18.90 17.13 -3.59
N ALA A 281 -18.93 18.42 -3.29
CA ALA A 281 -20.16 19.20 -3.28
C ALA A 281 -20.72 19.47 -4.68
N ARG A 282 -19.87 19.54 -5.71
CA ARG A 282 -20.24 20.05 -7.03
C ARG A 282 -20.19 19.04 -8.17
N ALA A 283 -19.41 17.96 -8.06
CA ALA A 283 -19.36 16.95 -9.11
C ALA A 283 -20.72 16.26 -9.27
N LYS A 284 -21.04 15.89 -10.51
CA LYS A 284 -22.23 15.10 -10.82
C LYS A 284 -21.99 13.61 -10.61
N TYR A 285 -20.81 13.11 -10.97
CA TYR A 285 -20.52 11.68 -10.96
C TYR A 285 -19.43 11.33 -9.95
N PHE A 286 -19.57 10.15 -9.35
CA PHE A 286 -18.65 9.59 -8.38
C PHE A 286 -18.38 8.14 -8.70
N VAL A 287 -17.11 7.75 -8.73
CA VAL A 287 -16.67 6.38 -9.02
C VAL A 287 -15.78 5.90 -7.90
N ASN A 288 -16.14 4.79 -7.29
CA ASN A 288 -15.43 4.25 -6.12
C ASN A 288 -15.46 2.72 -6.13
N ASN A 289 -14.44 2.10 -5.54
CA ASN A 289 -14.38 0.65 -5.39
C ASN A 289 -14.50 0.15 -3.93
N VAL A 290 -14.63 1.08 -2.99
CA VAL A 290 -14.89 0.81 -1.57
C VAL A 290 -16.01 1.73 -1.05
N ASN A 291 -15.70 2.80 -0.34
CA ASN A 291 -16.67 3.82 0.06
C ASN A 291 -15.99 5.18 0.24
N PHE A 292 -16.63 6.23 -0.20
CA PHE A 292 -16.22 7.60 0.13
C PHE A 292 -16.31 7.87 1.64
N ALA A 293 -15.72 9.00 2.06
CA ALA A 293 -15.70 9.39 3.46
C ALA A 293 -17.11 9.45 4.07
N ASP A 294 -17.21 9.17 5.38
CA ASP A 294 -18.48 9.19 6.12
C ASP A 294 -19.15 10.58 6.12
N SER A 295 -18.35 11.64 5.97
CA SER A 295 -18.83 13.01 5.91
C SER A 295 -19.42 13.39 4.55
N TYR A 296 -19.28 12.55 3.54
CA TYR A 296 -19.90 12.77 2.24
C TYR A 296 -21.39 12.44 2.29
N GLU A 297 -22.19 13.40 1.87
CA GLU A 297 -23.63 13.29 1.72
C GLU A 297 -23.98 13.56 0.25
N LYS A 298 -24.52 12.54 -0.43
CA LYS A 298 -25.00 12.66 -1.82
C LYS A 298 -26.21 13.60 -1.86
N ARG A 299 -26.27 14.49 -2.83
CA ARG A 299 -27.40 15.38 -3.06
C ARG A 299 -28.16 15.00 -4.34
N LYS A 300 -29.40 15.50 -4.47
CA LYS A 300 -30.22 15.28 -5.67
C LYS A 300 -29.43 15.66 -6.93
N GLY A 301 -29.44 14.79 -7.92
CA GLY A 301 -28.73 14.97 -9.19
C GLY A 301 -27.28 14.49 -9.21
N GLN A 302 -26.72 14.04 -8.10
CA GLN A 302 -25.43 13.34 -8.05
C GLN A 302 -25.63 11.83 -8.26
N ILE A 303 -24.71 11.20 -8.95
CA ILE A 303 -24.74 9.78 -9.33
C ILE A 303 -23.48 9.13 -8.80
N GLU A 304 -23.61 8.04 -8.03
CA GLU A 304 -22.50 7.27 -7.48
C GLU A 304 -22.48 5.86 -8.07
N VAL A 305 -21.35 5.50 -8.69
CA VAL A 305 -21.08 4.20 -9.29
C VAL A 305 -20.12 3.44 -8.37
N GLN A 306 -20.59 2.34 -7.80
CA GLN A 306 -19.79 1.41 -7.04
C GLN A 306 -19.22 0.35 -7.99
N THR A 307 -17.91 0.26 -8.07
CA THR A 307 -17.25 -0.66 -9.02
C THR A 307 -16.74 -1.94 -8.37
N MET A 308 -16.87 -2.07 -7.06
CA MET A 308 -16.24 -3.13 -6.28
C MET A 308 -14.73 -3.25 -6.55
N HIS A 309 -14.07 -4.23 -5.95
CA HIS A 309 -12.64 -4.47 -6.12
C HIS A 309 -12.30 -5.97 -6.22
N GLY A 310 -13.29 -6.80 -6.41
CA GLY A 310 -13.17 -8.26 -6.63
C GLY A 310 -14.47 -8.97 -6.30
N THR A 311 -14.58 -10.20 -6.80
CA THR A 311 -15.65 -11.12 -6.41
C THR A 311 -15.35 -11.61 -4.99
N PRO A 312 -16.29 -11.47 -4.04
CA PRO A 312 -16.10 -11.97 -2.68
C PRO A 312 -16.11 -13.50 -2.68
N LEU A 313 -15.00 -14.08 -2.21
CA LEU A 313 -14.91 -15.52 -1.92
C LEU A 313 -15.34 -15.87 -0.50
N LYS A 314 -15.39 -14.85 0.36
CA LYS A 314 -15.85 -14.95 1.76
C LYS A 314 -17.15 -14.19 1.90
N THR A 315 -17.93 -14.52 2.91
CA THR A 315 -19.11 -13.73 3.33
C THR A 315 -18.70 -12.26 3.51
N ILE A 316 -19.51 -11.33 3.02
CA ILE A 316 -19.19 -9.90 2.97
C ILE A 316 -20.35 -9.05 3.49
N GLY A 317 -20.02 -7.86 3.98
CA GLY A 317 -21.02 -6.86 4.37
C GLY A 317 -21.91 -7.33 5.51
N LEU A 318 -23.22 -7.13 5.38
CA LEU A 318 -24.18 -7.46 6.44
C LEU A 318 -24.35 -8.97 6.66
N ASP A 319 -23.92 -9.78 5.72
CA ASP A 319 -24.01 -11.24 5.83
C ASP A 319 -22.87 -11.83 6.69
N VAL A 320 -21.87 -11.00 7.11
CA VAL A 320 -20.80 -11.43 8.01
C VAL A 320 -21.30 -11.42 9.46
N PRO A 321 -21.38 -12.58 10.14
CA PRO A 321 -21.81 -12.62 11.51
C PRO A 321 -20.90 -11.82 12.44
N GLY A 322 -21.46 -10.90 13.22
CA GLY A 322 -20.72 -10.12 14.23
C GLY A 322 -19.86 -8.97 13.72
N ASP A 323 -19.79 -8.69 12.41
CA ASP A 323 -19.00 -7.59 11.85
C ASP A 323 -19.55 -6.20 12.24
N PHE A 324 -20.83 -6.14 12.57
CA PHE A 324 -21.50 -4.93 13.04
C PHE A 324 -21.95 -5.06 14.51
N PRO A 325 -21.04 -4.83 15.48
CA PRO A 325 -21.30 -5.05 16.90
C PRO A 325 -22.39 -4.12 17.48
N THR A 326 -22.77 -3.08 16.77
CA THR A 326 -23.80 -2.13 17.18
C THR A 326 -24.76 -1.80 16.04
N LYS A 327 -26.04 -1.57 16.36
CA LYS A 327 -27.05 -1.06 15.40
C LYS A 327 -26.61 0.28 14.74
N LYS A 328 -25.75 1.06 15.42
CA LYS A 328 -25.21 2.30 14.88
C LYS A 328 -24.20 2.03 13.77
N SER A 329 -23.31 1.05 13.93
CA SER A 329 -22.35 0.65 12.89
C SER A 329 -23.04 0.09 11.66
N GLU A 330 -24.04 -0.77 11.86
CA GLU A 330 -24.87 -1.33 10.81
C GLU A 330 -25.63 -0.25 10.02
N LYS A 331 -26.36 0.64 10.71
CA LYS A 331 -27.06 1.77 10.06
C LYS A 331 -26.11 2.66 9.27
N LYS A 332 -24.89 2.88 9.78
CA LYS A 332 -23.87 3.65 9.10
C LYS A 332 -23.39 2.97 7.81
N TYR A 333 -23.23 1.65 7.85
CA TYR A 333 -22.87 0.87 6.67
C TYR A 333 -23.96 0.92 5.61
N ILE A 334 -25.20 0.63 5.97
CA ILE A 334 -26.37 0.69 5.07
C ILE A 334 -26.50 2.08 4.43
N ARG A 335 -26.33 3.16 5.21
CA ARG A 335 -26.35 4.52 4.68
C ARG A 335 -25.31 4.76 3.58
N LYS A 336 -24.13 4.15 3.70
CA LYS A 336 -23.09 4.26 2.66
C LYS A 336 -23.49 3.51 1.39
N CYS A 337 -23.99 2.30 1.52
CA CYS A 337 -24.43 1.49 0.39
C CYS A 337 -25.63 2.12 -0.33
N LYS A 338 -26.56 2.74 0.40
CA LYS A 338 -27.70 3.47 -0.19
C LYS A 338 -27.34 4.70 -1.02
N ARG A 339 -26.09 5.16 -0.99
CA ARG A 339 -25.62 6.23 -1.89
C ARG A 339 -25.39 5.75 -3.32
N TRP A 340 -25.11 4.47 -3.51
CA TRP A 340 -24.82 3.90 -4.81
C TRP A 340 -26.07 3.90 -5.69
N ASP A 341 -25.96 4.46 -6.89
CA ASP A 341 -27.00 4.38 -7.91
C ASP A 341 -26.78 3.17 -8.82
N TYR A 342 -25.51 2.87 -9.09
CA TYR A 342 -25.09 1.75 -9.90
C TYR A 342 -24.07 0.88 -9.17
N LEU A 343 -24.22 -0.41 -9.31
CA LEU A 343 -23.26 -1.42 -8.82
C LEU A 343 -22.76 -2.23 -10.01
N ILE A 344 -21.47 -2.11 -10.31
CA ILE A 344 -20.81 -2.92 -11.34
C ILE A 344 -20.46 -4.30 -10.74
N VAL A 345 -20.88 -5.35 -11.40
CA VAL A 345 -20.62 -6.74 -11.04
C VAL A 345 -20.03 -7.50 -12.23
N GLN A 346 -19.34 -8.60 -11.96
CA GLN A 346 -18.76 -9.46 -13.00
C GLN A 346 -19.45 -10.84 -13.09
N SER A 347 -20.46 -11.08 -12.28
CA SER A 347 -21.19 -12.36 -12.29
C SER A 347 -22.52 -12.24 -11.58
N LYS A 348 -23.44 -13.11 -11.98
CA LYS A 348 -24.74 -13.28 -11.33
C LYS A 348 -24.61 -13.56 -9.81
N PHE A 349 -23.57 -14.29 -9.40
CA PHE A 349 -23.30 -14.53 -7.98
C PHE A 349 -23.18 -13.24 -7.18
N VAL A 350 -22.45 -12.23 -7.67
CA VAL A 350 -22.30 -10.93 -6.99
C VAL A 350 -23.60 -10.13 -7.05
N ALA A 351 -24.34 -10.24 -8.15
CA ALA A 351 -25.65 -9.59 -8.26
C ALA A 351 -26.63 -10.13 -7.24
N ASP A 352 -26.70 -11.45 -7.10
CA ASP A 352 -27.64 -12.14 -6.20
C ASP A 352 -27.36 -11.86 -4.71
N LEU A 353 -26.10 -11.62 -4.31
CA LEU A 353 -25.77 -11.30 -2.92
C LEU A 353 -25.94 -9.81 -2.57
N ALA A 354 -26.06 -8.92 -3.55
CA ALA A 354 -26.09 -7.48 -3.30
C ALA A 354 -27.26 -7.02 -2.42
N PRO A 355 -28.48 -7.57 -2.53
CA PRO A 355 -29.61 -7.21 -1.64
C PRO A 355 -29.37 -7.57 -0.17
N SER A 356 -28.80 -8.74 0.14
CA SER A 356 -28.52 -9.17 1.52
C SER A 356 -27.30 -8.43 2.08
N ALA A 357 -26.17 -8.52 1.41
CA ALA A 357 -24.89 -8.01 1.90
C ALA A 357 -24.79 -6.49 1.99
N PHE A 358 -25.48 -5.75 1.09
CA PHE A 358 -25.39 -4.30 1.00
C PHE A 358 -26.70 -3.56 1.17
N LYS A 359 -27.83 -4.25 1.26
CA LYS A 359 -29.18 -3.66 1.15
C LYS A 359 -29.30 -2.80 -0.11
N PHE A 360 -28.74 -3.32 -1.21
CA PHE A 360 -28.70 -2.63 -2.50
C PHE A 360 -29.89 -3.07 -3.38
N GLU A 361 -30.69 -2.08 -3.81
CA GLU A 361 -31.91 -2.30 -4.57
C GLU A 361 -31.95 -1.47 -5.87
N ASN A 362 -30.87 -0.72 -6.15
CA ASN A 362 -30.78 0.10 -7.36
C ASN A 362 -30.23 -0.71 -8.55
N THR A 363 -29.70 -0.05 -9.55
CA THR A 363 -29.31 -0.67 -10.82
C THR A 363 -28.02 -1.47 -10.71
N ILE A 364 -28.09 -2.76 -10.98
CA ILE A 364 -26.93 -3.64 -11.15
C ILE A 364 -26.50 -3.60 -12.62
N MET A 365 -25.19 -3.41 -12.85
CA MET A 365 -24.55 -3.43 -14.15
C MET A 365 -23.68 -4.68 -14.26
N ASP A 366 -24.17 -5.74 -14.89
CA ASP A 366 -23.43 -6.98 -15.12
C ASP A 366 -22.59 -6.85 -16.40
N THR A 367 -21.54 -6.02 -16.30
CA THR A 367 -20.65 -5.65 -17.41
C THR A 367 -19.22 -6.18 -17.23
N GLY A 368 -18.97 -6.91 -16.14
CA GLY A 368 -17.60 -7.26 -15.76
C GLY A 368 -16.86 -6.08 -15.09
N TYR A 369 -15.64 -6.36 -14.65
CA TYR A 369 -14.81 -5.34 -14.00
C TYR A 369 -13.88 -4.67 -15.01
N PRO A 370 -13.90 -3.34 -15.13
CA PRO A 370 -13.06 -2.60 -16.09
C PRO A 370 -11.57 -2.94 -16.04
N ARG A 371 -11.07 -3.28 -14.85
CA ARG A 371 -9.66 -3.67 -14.67
C ARG A 371 -9.29 -4.99 -15.37
N THR A 372 -10.25 -5.81 -15.73
CA THR A 372 -10.01 -7.11 -16.40
C THR A 372 -9.96 -7.00 -17.91
N ASP A 373 -10.35 -5.86 -18.49
CA ASP A 373 -10.35 -5.63 -19.94
C ASP A 373 -8.94 -5.73 -20.52
N ILE A 374 -7.91 -5.39 -19.74
CA ILE A 374 -6.51 -5.52 -20.14
C ILE A 374 -6.13 -6.99 -20.41
N LEU A 375 -6.73 -7.94 -19.71
CA LEU A 375 -6.46 -9.36 -19.92
C LEU A 375 -6.94 -9.83 -21.30
N TYR A 376 -7.94 -9.15 -21.84
CA TYR A 376 -8.45 -9.42 -23.17
C TYR A 376 -7.66 -8.64 -24.24
N SER A 377 -7.48 -7.33 -24.06
CA SER A 377 -6.83 -6.46 -25.03
C SER A 377 -5.33 -6.73 -25.20
N SER A 378 -4.65 -7.21 -24.14
CA SER A 378 -3.21 -7.52 -24.14
C SER A 378 -2.90 -9.01 -24.27
N ASN A 379 -3.90 -9.84 -24.62
CA ASN A 379 -3.73 -11.27 -24.82
C ASN A 379 -3.21 -11.58 -26.25
N ASN A 380 -1.98 -11.20 -26.52
CA ASN A 380 -1.28 -11.48 -27.76
C ASN A 380 0.15 -11.95 -27.47
N GLU A 381 0.77 -12.65 -28.44
CA GLU A 381 2.08 -13.29 -28.25
C GLU A 381 3.20 -12.28 -27.99
N GLU A 382 3.16 -11.13 -28.65
CA GLU A 382 4.18 -10.08 -28.50
C GLU A 382 4.18 -9.52 -27.07
N GLU A 383 3.01 -9.11 -26.56
CA GLU A 383 2.89 -8.55 -25.19
C GLU A 383 3.17 -9.60 -24.13
N MET A 384 2.73 -10.86 -24.35
CA MET A 384 3.05 -11.97 -23.45
C MET A 384 4.54 -12.27 -23.42
N GLY A 385 5.22 -12.22 -24.57
CA GLY A 385 6.68 -12.36 -24.66
C GLY A 385 7.41 -11.27 -23.91
N ARG A 386 7.02 -10.02 -24.10
CA ARG A 386 7.57 -8.83 -23.41
C ARG A 386 7.38 -8.94 -21.89
N LEU A 387 6.20 -9.33 -21.43
CA LEU A 387 5.91 -9.49 -20.00
C LEU A 387 6.71 -10.63 -19.36
N LYS A 388 6.84 -11.78 -20.05
CA LYS A 388 7.69 -12.87 -19.57
C LYS A 388 9.14 -12.43 -19.42
N GLU A 389 9.68 -11.72 -20.40
CA GLU A 389 11.03 -11.17 -20.35
C GLU A 389 11.22 -10.20 -19.19
N LYS A 390 10.31 -9.24 -19.04
CA LYS A 390 10.33 -8.25 -17.94
C LYS A 390 10.28 -8.92 -16.56
N LEU A 391 9.54 -10.02 -16.42
CA LEU A 391 9.38 -10.74 -15.16
C LEU A 391 10.44 -11.84 -14.96
N GLY A 392 11.39 -12.01 -15.87
CA GLY A 392 12.39 -13.08 -15.82
C GLY A 392 11.80 -14.49 -15.90
N LEU A 393 10.63 -14.63 -16.56
CA LEU A 393 9.94 -15.91 -16.68
C LEU A 393 10.37 -16.67 -17.95
N PRO A 394 10.37 -18.02 -17.93
CA PRO A 394 10.70 -18.82 -19.12
C PRO A 394 9.75 -18.51 -20.29
N LYS A 395 10.32 -18.25 -21.48
CA LYS A 395 9.52 -17.94 -22.67
C LYS A 395 8.81 -19.18 -23.24
N ASP A 396 9.44 -20.34 -23.10
CA ASP A 396 9.04 -21.65 -23.65
C ASP A 396 8.15 -22.47 -22.72
N LYS A 397 7.88 -21.99 -21.51
CA LYS A 397 7.08 -22.73 -20.51
C LYS A 397 5.74 -22.08 -20.25
N LYS A 398 4.75 -22.94 -19.94
CA LYS A 398 3.48 -22.49 -19.37
C LYS A 398 3.71 -22.00 -17.95
N VAL A 399 3.26 -20.78 -17.66
CA VAL A 399 3.35 -20.18 -16.33
C VAL A 399 2.02 -20.31 -15.62
N ILE A 400 2.03 -20.87 -14.42
CA ILE A 400 0.86 -20.96 -13.55
C ILE A 400 1.15 -20.15 -12.30
N MET A 401 0.31 -19.13 -12.03
CA MET A 401 0.41 -18.31 -10.85
C MET A 401 -0.70 -18.70 -9.84
N TYR A 402 -0.29 -18.97 -8.60
CA TYR A 402 -1.20 -19.15 -7.48
C TYR A 402 -1.04 -17.96 -6.53
N ALA A 403 -2.06 -17.12 -6.42
CA ALA A 403 -2.06 -15.89 -5.62
C ALA A 403 -3.25 -15.87 -4.64
N PRO A 404 -3.22 -16.67 -3.56
CA PRO A 404 -4.29 -16.68 -2.55
C PRO A 404 -4.37 -15.36 -1.79
N THR A 405 -5.57 -15.01 -1.32
CA THR A 405 -5.84 -13.84 -0.44
C THR A 405 -5.94 -14.27 1.01
#